data_9cdcc9383996023a255760c813c0cc62
#
_entry.id   9cdcc9383996023a255760c813c0cc62
#
_cell.length_a   1.000
_cell.length_b   1.000
_cell.length_c   1.000
_cell.angle_alpha   90.00
_cell.angle_beta   90.00
_cell.angle_gamma   90.00
#
_symmetry.space_group_name_H-M   'P 1'
#
loop_
_entity.id
_entity.type
_entity.pdbx_description
1 polymer ?
#
loop_
_entity_poly.entity_id
_entity_poly.type
_entity_poly.pdbx_seq_one_letter_code
_entity_poly.pdbx_strand_id
1 'polypeptide(L)'
;MLSPSTLVKWLRAAGEPSRLRLLALCADGALSGSDLAQALRQSEPRVSRHLKILCEAGLLVRLRHGQWVDYRLAEGLEAASFVRGLLAQLDRSDPVLVRDRAGAHAGAVPRTETLAHGAESRLGRALAELTAGGLGASLKAVLVYGVSHPELLESAAHASRQCTAIAHSGRAAQSARAFAERRGFACRVLRATTPDVLSDADLARAGEPFDAVLLDTFASGDTFARMLQQARRVLTPNGRLWVFERYESLERSRERIVEHPLARLRRLLGAAGLSCERLSPVEADGEHVLAAVARPATAAPGQLSGTAGVRP
;
A
#
# COMPACT_ATOMS: atom_id res chain seq x y z
N MET A 1 6.47 -26.81 -14.07
CA MET A 1 6.25 -28.03 -13.23
C MET A 1 7.42 -28.18 -12.26
N LEU A 2 7.11 -28.38 -10.97
CA LEU A 2 8.09 -28.55 -9.90
C LEU A 2 8.81 -29.89 -9.97
N SER A 3 10.09 -29.92 -9.63
CA SER A 3 10.79 -31.18 -9.40
C SER A 3 10.26 -31.85 -8.11
N PRO A 4 10.24 -33.19 -8.02
CA PRO A 4 9.84 -33.89 -6.80
C PRO A 4 10.64 -33.45 -5.56
N SER A 5 11.93 -33.18 -5.72
CA SER A 5 12.80 -32.72 -4.63
C SER A 5 12.42 -31.34 -4.11
N THR A 6 12.08 -30.40 -5.00
CA THR A 6 11.59 -29.07 -4.63
C THR A 6 10.25 -29.17 -3.90
N LEU A 7 9.32 -29.99 -4.41
CA LEU A 7 8.02 -30.18 -3.75
C LEU A 7 8.19 -30.75 -2.34
N VAL A 8 9.02 -31.78 -2.16
CA VAL A 8 9.30 -32.37 -0.85
C VAL A 8 9.94 -31.35 0.08
N LYS A 9 10.88 -30.51 -0.42
CA LYS A 9 11.48 -29.42 0.36
C LYS A 9 10.42 -28.46 0.88
N TRP A 10 9.48 -28.05 0.03
CA TRP A 10 8.41 -27.13 0.39
C TRP A 10 7.40 -27.73 1.38
N LEU A 11 7.00 -28.98 1.15
CA LEU A 11 6.10 -29.71 2.07
C LEU A 11 6.74 -29.85 3.46
N ARG A 12 8.03 -30.20 3.53
CA ARG A 12 8.75 -30.27 4.82
C ARG A 12 8.85 -28.90 5.49
N ALA A 13 9.09 -27.85 4.72
CA ALA A 13 9.15 -26.49 5.24
C ALA A 13 7.78 -26.00 5.76
N ALA A 14 6.70 -26.29 5.06
CA ALA A 14 5.35 -25.87 5.46
C ALA A 14 4.72 -26.79 6.52
N GLY A 15 5.11 -28.08 6.61
CA GLY A 15 4.49 -29.13 7.42
C GLY A 15 4.75 -29.02 8.93
N GLU A 16 4.52 -27.81 9.51
CA GLU A 16 4.56 -27.57 10.95
C GLU A 16 3.57 -26.43 11.28
N PRO A 17 2.77 -26.56 12.36
CA PRO A 17 1.66 -25.63 12.63
C PRO A 17 2.06 -24.15 12.66
N SER A 18 3.16 -23.79 13.32
CA SER A 18 3.58 -22.38 13.39
C SER A 18 4.03 -21.86 12.02
N ARG A 19 4.69 -22.69 11.20
CA ARG A 19 5.13 -22.29 9.86
C ARG A 19 3.96 -22.12 8.89
N LEU A 20 2.94 -22.99 9.01
CA LEU A 20 1.71 -22.84 8.22
C LEU A 20 0.97 -21.55 8.57
N ARG A 21 0.89 -21.19 9.86
CA ARG A 21 0.30 -19.94 10.35
C ARG A 21 1.10 -18.72 9.87
N LEU A 22 2.44 -18.79 9.88
CA LEU A 22 3.31 -17.73 9.34
C LEU A 22 3.08 -17.52 7.84
N LEU A 23 2.97 -18.60 7.06
CA LEU A 23 2.63 -18.51 5.63
C LEU A 23 1.26 -17.86 5.42
N ALA A 24 0.26 -18.20 6.23
CA ALA A 24 -1.08 -17.60 6.16
C ALA A 24 -1.05 -16.10 6.45
N LEU A 25 -0.30 -15.66 7.45
CA LEU A 25 -0.13 -14.25 7.79
C LEU A 25 0.64 -13.47 6.70
N CYS A 26 1.74 -14.04 6.21
CA CYS A 26 2.56 -13.41 5.16
C CYS A 26 1.88 -13.43 3.77
N ALA A 27 0.80 -14.20 3.59
CA ALA A 27 -0.03 -14.16 2.39
C ALA A 27 -0.91 -12.91 2.30
N ASP A 28 -1.28 -12.37 3.46
CA ASP A 28 -2.11 -11.17 3.55
C ASP A 28 -1.26 -9.87 3.45
N GLY A 29 0.08 -9.96 3.56
CA GLY A 29 1.00 -8.82 3.44
C GLY A 29 2.38 -9.06 4.03
N ALA A 30 3.25 -8.06 3.95
CA ALA A 30 4.58 -8.10 4.56
C ALA A 30 4.46 -7.77 6.06
N LEU A 31 5.07 -8.60 6.92
CA LEU A 31 5.04 -8.48 8.37
C LEU A 31 6.42 -8.62 8.98
N SER A 32 6.63 -7.94 10.12
CA SER A 32 7.90 -8.06 10.85
C SER A 32 8.02 -9.36 11.64
N GLY A 33 9.26 -9.70 11.98
CA GLY A 33 9.51 -10.80 12.90
C GLY A 33 8.85 -10.59 14.26
N SER A 34 8.84 -9.36 14.78
CA SER A 34 8.17 -9.01 16.04
C SER A 34 6.64 -9.09 15.94
N ASP A 35 6.04 -8.57 14.84
CA ASP A 35 4.58 -8.64 14.63
C ASP A 35 4.12 -10.09 14.49
N LEU A 36 4.89 -10.90 13.75
CA LEU A 36 4.64 -12.33 13.59
C LEU A 36 4.77 -13.08 14.94
N ALA A 37 5.76 -12.70 15.77
CA ALA A 37 5.92 -13.30 17.10
C ALA A 37 4.74 -12.94 18.01
N GLN A 38 4.32 -11.70 18.00
CA GLN A 38 3.15 -11.21 18.73
C GLN A 38 1.86 -11.91 18.27
N ALA A 39 1.62 -11.98 16.95
CA ALA A 39 0.46 -12.63 16.36
C ALA A 39 0.36 -14.10 16.77
N LEU A 40 1.46 -14.84 16.68
CA LEU A 40 1.53 -16.24 17.06
C LEU A 40 1.56 -16.46 18.58
N ARG A 41 1.77 -15.40 19.38
CA ARG A 41 2.03 -15.47 20.83
C ARG A 41 3.20 -16.39 21.16
N GLN A 42 4.30 -16.26 20.38
CA GLN A 42 5.53 -17.02 20.54
C GLN A 42 6.72 -16.07 20.71
N SER A 43 7.81 -16.58 21.29
CA SER A 43 9.03 -15.79 21.42
C SER A 43 9.67 -15.49 20.06
N GLU A 44 10.25 -14.29 19.90
CA GLU A 44 10.93 -13.89 18.66
C GLU A 44 12.02 -14.86 18.20
N PRO A 45 12.88 -15.44 19.11
CA PRO A 45 13.87 -16.44 18.69
C PRO A 45 13.25 -17.69 18.06
N ARG A 46 12.08 -18.12 18.55
CA ARG A 46 11.37 -19.28 18.01
C ARG A 46 10.79 -18.96 16.63
N VAL A 47 10.12 -17.83 16.49
CA VAL A 47 9.57 -17.37 15.23
C VAL A 47 10.67 -17.13 14.20
N SER A 48 11.79 -16.53 14.60
CA SER A 48 12.96 -16.31 13.72
C SER A 48 13.50 -17.63 13.14
N ARG A 49 13.54 -18.73 13.91
CA ARG A 49 13.91 -20.05 13.38
C ARG A 49 12.94 -20.54 12.32
N HIS A 50 11.63 -20.41 12.56
CA HIS A 50 10.61 -20.82 11.58
C HIS A 50 10.70 -20.00 10.30
N LEU A 51 10.88 -18.68 10.42
CA LEU A 51 11.05 -17.76 9.29
C LEU A 51 12.32 -18.09 8.48
N LYS A 52 13.42 -18.42 9.16
CA LYS A 52 14.65 -18.86 8.48
C LYS A 52 14.40 -20.10 7.62
N ILE A 53 13.74 -21.13 8.16
CA ILE A 53 13.40 -22.36 7.42
C ILE A 53 12.54 -22.05 6.19
N LEU A 54 11.55 -21.19 6.32
CA LEU A 54 10.66 -20.82 5.21
C LEU A 54 11.40 -20.01 4.14
N CYS A 55 12.30 -19.12 4.53
CA CYS A 55 13.16 -18.37 3.61
C CYS A 55 14.16 -19.26 2.88
N GLU A 56 14.83 -20.21 3.60
CA GLU A 56 15.77 -21.17 3.00
C GLU A 56 15.05 -22.16 2.03
N ALA A 57 13.79 -22.43 2.30
CA ALA A 57 12.96 -23.19 1.36
C ALA A 57 12.54 -22.37 0.14
N GLY A 58 12.61 -21.05 0.18
CA GLY A 58 12.15 -20.15 -0.89
C GLY A 58 10.64 -19.90 -0.88
N LEU A 59 9.95 -20.16 0.24
CA LEU A 59 8.51 -19.90 0.41
C LEU A 59 8.24 -18.48 0.92
N LEU A 60 9.16 -17.93 1.70
CA LEU A 60 9.17 -16.52 2.12
C LEU A 60 10.41 -15.82 1.61
N VAL A 61 10.31 -14.51 1.45
CA VAL A 61 11.43 -13.61 1.23
C VAL A 61 11.60 -12.69 2.42
N ARG A 62 12.86 -12.41 2.72
CA ARG A 62 13.28 -11.49 3.77
C ARG A 62 13.59 -10.14 3.16
N LEU A 63 12.89 -9.11 3.59
CA LEU A 63 13.05 -7.73 3.14
C LEU A 63 13.76 -6.93 4.22
N ARG A 64 14.89 -6.32 3.89
CA ARG A 64 15.60 -5.42 4.80
C ARG A 64 15.24 -3.97 4.48
N HIS A 65 14.86 -3.22 5.52
CA HIS A 65 14.60 -1.78 5.47
C HIS A 65 15.40 -1.12 6.59
N GLY A 66 16.61 -0.65 6.26
CA GLY A 66 17.55 -0.16 7.28
C GLY A 66 17.87 -1.26 8.30
N GLN A 67 17.60 -1.01 9.59
CA GLN A 67 17.77 -2.00 10.66
C GLN A 67 16.57 -2.95 10.83
N TRP A 68 15.50 -2.81 10.04
CA TRP A 68 14.28 -3.62 10.14
C TRP A 68 14.24 -4.72 9.10
N VAL A 69 13.50 -5.78 9.42
CA VAL A 69 13.34 -6.96 8.56
C VAL A 69 11.89 -7.36 8.49
N ASP A 70 11.33 -7.37 7.29
CA ASP A 70 10.00 -7.89 6.98
C ASP A 70 10.08 -9.23 6.27
N TYR A 71 8.99 -9.97 6.35
CA TYR A 71 8.82 -11.25 5.69
C TYR A 71 7.52 -11.24 4.90
N ARG A 72 7.55 -11.73 3.67
CA ARG A 72 6.38 -11.90 2.82
C ARG A 72 6.50 -13.17 1.99
N LEU A 73 5.42 -13.58 1.33
CA LEU A 73 5.48 -14.69 0.40
C LEU A 73 6.48 -14.41 -0.74
N ALA A 74 7.20 -15.46 -1.15
CA ALA A 74 8.04 -15.39 -2.32
C ALA A 74 7.16 -15.19 -3.57
N GLU A 75 7.59 -14.29 -4.48
CA GLU A 75 6.80 -13.92 -5.68
C GLU A 75 7.01 -14.87 -6.87
N GLY A 76 7.92 -15.83 -6.76
CA GLY A 76 8.09 -16.87 -7.80
C GLY A 76 6.77 -17.58 -8.05
N LEU A 77 6.33 -17.61 -9.34
CA LEU A 77 5.02 -18.17 -9.74
C LEU A 77 4.75 -19.55 -9.12
N GLU A 78 5.75 -20.41 -9.05
CA GLU A 78 5.60 -21.77 -8.51
C GLU A 78 5.46 -21.78 -6.98
N ALA A 79 6.30 -21.01 -6.25
CA ALA A 79 6.23 -20.92 -4.80
C ALA A 79 4.94 -20.24 -4.33
N ALA A 80 4.56 -19.14 -4.97
CA ALA A 80 3.33 -18.43 -4.67
C ALA A 80 2.09 -19.28 -5.00
N SER A 81 2.10 -20.04 -6.08
CA SER A 81 1.02 -20.96 -6.46
C SER A 81 0.91 -22.13 -5.47
N PHE A 82 2.03 -22.72 -5.08
CA PHE A 82 2.08 -23.78 -4.07
C PHE A 82 1.50 -23.30 -2.75
N VAL A 83 1.97 -22.15 -2.22
CA VAL A 83 1.48 -21.63 -0.94
C VAL A 83 0.00 -21.27 -1.01
N ARG A 84 -0.46 -20.61 -2.09
CA ARG A 84 -1.89 -20.30 -2.26
C ARG A 84 -2.74 -21.57 -2.33
N GLY A 85 -2.31 -22.59 -3.03
CA GLY A 85 -3.00 -23.90 -3.10
C GLY A 85 -3.07 -24.59 -1.74
N LEU A 86 -1.98 -24.53 -0.97
CA LEU A 86 -1.93 -25.06 0.39
C LEU A 86 -2.87 -24.30 1.33
N LEU A 87 -2.84 -22.97 1.31
CA LEU A 87 -3.67 -22.12 2.15
C LEU A 87 -5.16 -22.17 1.78
N ALA A 88 -5.49 -22.51 0.53
CA ALA A 88 -6.87 -22.72 0.09
C ALA A 88 -7.53 -23.95 0.73
N GLN A 89 -6.74 -24.89 1.28
CA GLN A 89 -7.23 -26.05 2.02
C GLN A 89 -7.51 -25.74 3.50
N LEU A 90 -7.13 -24.55 3.98
CA LEU A 90 -7.37 -24.16 5.36
C LEU A 90 -8.75 -23.53 5.53
N ASP A 91 -9.41 -23.89 6.62
CA ASP A 91 -10.60 -23.17 7.07
C ASP A 91 -10.19 -21.78 7.54
N ARG A 92 -10.56 -20.76 6.76
CA ARG A 92 -10.27 -19.36 7.09
C ARG A 92 -11.01 -18.85 8.33
N SER A 93 -12.04 -19.56 8.77
CA SER A 93 -12.80 -19.27 9.99
C SER A 93 -12.21 -19.94 11.24
N ASP A 94 -11.15 -20.76 11.11
CA ASP A 94 -10.45 -21.37 12.24
C ASP A 94 -10.12 -20.32 13.29
N PRO A 95 -10.53 -20.51 14.56
CA PRO A 95 -10.34 -19.51 15.62
C PRO A 95 -8.87 -19.11 15.84
N VAL A 96 -7.92 -20.03 15.57
CA VAL A 96 -6.48 -19.74 15.68
C VAL A 96 -6.05 -18.79 14.58
N LEU A 97 -6.44 -19.04 13.33
CA LEU A 97 -6.09 -18.19 12.19
C LEU A 97 -6.77 -16.81 12.28
N VAL A 98 -8.03 -16.75 12.73
CA VAL A 98 -8.75 -15.48 12.96
C VAL A 98 -8.06 -14.66 14.04
N ARG A 99 -7.70 -15.28 15.16
CA ARG A 99 -6.97 -14.62 16.25
C ARG A 99 -5.58 -14.13 15.79
N ASP A 100 -4.86 -14.93 15.03
CA ASP A 100 -3.53 -14.58 14.55
C ASP A 100 -3.58 -13.39 13.61
N ARG A 101 -4.55 -13.35 12.68
CA ARG A 101 -4.80 -12.19 11.84
C ARG A 101 -5.11 -10.95 12.66
N ALA A 102 -6.01 -11.08 13.64
CA ALA A 102 -6.34 -9.98 14.54
C ALA A 102 -5.09 -9.49 15.32
N GLY A 103 -4.24 -10.42 15.78
CA GLY A 103 -2.98 -10.12 16.47
C GLY A 103 -1.96 -9.45 15.54
N ALA A 104 -1.82 -9.93 14.31
CA ALA A 104 -0.95 -9.32 13.31
C ALA A 104 -1.41 -7.90 12.93
N HIS A 105 -2.73 -7.69 12.79
CA HIS A 105 -3.29 -6.37 12.51
C HIS A 105 -3.26 -5.43 13.74
N ALA A 106 -3.28 -5.97 14.94
CA ALA A 106 -3.12 -5.17 16.17
C ALA A 106 -1.65 -4.73 16.38
N GLY A 107 -0.70 -5.53 15.90
CA GLY A 107 0.73 -5.25 15.95
C GLY A 107 1.33 -4.72 14.66
N ALA A 108 0.74 -5.06 13.52
CA ALA A 108 1.12 -4.58 12.19
C ALA A 108 0.73 -3.10 12.04
N VAL A 109 1.54 -2.28 12.65
CA VAL A 109 1.69 -0.90 12.20
C VAL A 109 2.39 -1.01 10.84
N PRO A 110 1.82 -0.49 9.73
CA PRO A 110 2.63 -0.24 8.53
C PRO A 110 3.91 0.45 9.00
N ARG A 111 5.07 -0.07 8.66
CA ARG A 111 6.36 0.40 9.22
C ARG A 111 6.75 1.80 8.84
N THR A 112 6.09 2.35 7.88
CA THR A 112 6.02 3.78 7.66
C THR A 112 5.48 4.55 8.88
N GLU A 113 4.70 3.92 9.77
CA GLU A 113 4.20 4.55 11.00
C GLU A 113 5.22 4.52 12.16
N THR A 114 6.22 3.64 12.15
CA THR A 114 7.21 3.55 13.24
C THR A 114 8.26 4.67 13.16
N LEU A 115 8.41 5.33 12.01
CA LEU A 115 9.19 6.57 11.89
C LEU A 115 8.50 7.79 12.56
N ALA A 116 7.20 7.68 12.86
CA ALA A 116 6.41 8.77 13.42
C ALA A 116 6.62 9.05 14.92
N HIS A 117 7.51 8.32 15.62
CA HIS A 117 7.80 8.59 17.02
C HIS A 117 8.91 9.65 17.21
N GLY A 118 8.67 10.86 16.67
CA GLY A 118 9.37 12.08 17.08
C GLY A 118 10.48 12.60 16.17
N ALA A 119 10.96 11.86 15.19
CA ALA A 119 11.91 12.38 14.20
C ALA A 119 11.21 12.60 12.86
N GLU A 120 11.24 13.83 12.36
CA GLU A 120 10.80 14.14 10.99
C GLU A 120 11.65 13.34 10.00
N SER A 121 10.99 12.53 9.15
CA SER A 121 11.65 11.74 8.12
C SER A 121 12.19 12.66 7.02
N ARG A 122 13.44 12.48 6.59
CA ARG A 122 13.98 13.21 5.44
C ARG A 122 13.18 12.90 4.19
N LEU A 123 12.77 11.63 4.01
CA LEU A 123 11.92 11.23 2.92
C LEU A 123 10.55 11.94 3.00
N GLY A 124 9.90 11.93 4.17
CA GLY A 124 8.63 12.63 4.38
C GLY A 124 8.71 14.12 4.05
N ARG A 125 9.78 14.80 4.46
CA ARG A 125 10.03 16.20 4.09
C ARG A 125 10.21 16.39 2.60
N ALA A 126 11.04 15.58 1.94
CA ALA A 126 11.27 15.66 0.51
C ALA A 126 9.97 15.42 -0.29
N LEU A 127 9.13 14.46 0.13
CA LEU A 127 7.81 14.23 -0.46
C LEU A 127 6.86 15.41 -0.20
N ALA A 128 6.88 15.98 0.99
CA ALA A 128 6.07 17.14 1.36
C ALA A 128 6.46 18.40 0.55
N GLU A 129 7.74 18.67 0.40
CA GLU A 129 8.24 19.78 -0.42
C GLU A 129 7.86 19.62 -1.91
N LEU A 130 8.03 18.42 -2.46
CA LEU A 130 7.61 18.09 -3.82
C LEU A 130 6.11 18.30 -4.02
N THR A 131 5.34 17.88 -3.04
CA THR A 131 3.87 17.97 -3.06
C THR A 131 3.43 19.43 -2.92
N ALA A 132 3.97 20.18 -1.98
CA ALA A 132 3.67 21.60 -1.78
C ALA A 132 3.94 22.44 -3.05
N GLY A 133 5.05 22.19 -3.73
CA GLY A 133 5.38 22.84 -5.00
C GLY A 133 4.41 22.52 -6.15
N GLY A 134 3.69 21.41 -6.06
CA GLY A 134 2.79 20.94 -7.12
C GLY A 134 1.30 21.00 -6.81
N LEU A 135 0.89 21.11 -5.55
CA LEU A 135 -0.52 21.24 -5.17
C LEU A 135 -1.13 22.58 -5.58
N GLY A 136 -0.31 23.64 -5.59
CA GLY A 136 -0.82 25.00 -5.74
C GLY A 136 -1.44 25.55 -4.46
N ALA A 137 -1.86 26.82 -4.51
CA ALA A 137 -2.51 27.48 -3.36
C ALA A 137 -4.03 27.47 -3.50
N SER A 138 -4.74 27.44 -2.37
CA SER A 138 -6.18 27.68 -2.29
C SER A 138 -7.09 26.56 -2.85
N LEU A 139 -6.71 25.30 -2.69
CA LEU A 139 -7.61 24.17 -2.94
C LEU A 139 -8.79 24.20 -1.95
N LYS A 140 -9.97 23.73 -2.39
CA LYS A 140 -11.13 23.63 -1.49
C LYS A 140 -10.97 22.45 -0.54
N ALA A 141 -10.71 21.26 -1.09
CA ALA A 141 -10.62 20.04 -0.31
C ALA A 141 -9.49 19.12 -0.80
N VAL A 142 -8.72 18.58 0.14
CA VAL A 142 -7.67 17.59 -0.10
C VAL A 142 -7.92 16.36 0.77
N LEU A 143 -7.79 15.18 0.16
CA LEU A 143 -7.83 13.89 0.83
C LEU A 143 -6.41 13.30 0.88
N VAL A 144 -5.96 12.89 2.07
CA VAL A 144 -4.76 12.08 2.26
C VAL A 144 -5.19 10.68 2.70
N TYR A 145 -4.94 9.68 1.88
CA TYR A 145 -5.20 8.29 2.22
C TYR A 145 -3.89 7.60 2.62
N GLY A 146 -3.87 7.09 3.85
CA GLY A 146 -2.64 6.68 4.52
C GLY A 146 -1.99 7.87 5.25
N VAL A 147 -1.22 7.60 6.24
CA VAL A 147 -0.48 8.60 7.03
C VAL A 147 0.91 8.07 7.36
N SER A 148 1.55 7.50 6.35
CA SER A 148 2.89 6.96 6.46
C SER A 148 3.94 8.06 6.64
N HIS A 149 3.68 9.21 6.02
CA HIS A 149 4.52 10.40 6.09
C HIS A 149 3.67 11.59 6.57
N PRO A 150 3.64 11.87 7.89
CA PRO A 150 2.79 12.92 8.45
C PRO A 150 3.11 14.33 7.91
N GLU A 151 4.30 14.54 7.38
CA GLU A 151 4.71 15.79 6.72
C GLU A 151 3.84 16.11 5.48
N LEU A 152 3.30 15.09 4.81
CA LEU A 152 2.34 15.26 3.72
C LEU A 152 1.00 15.85 4.18
N LEU A 153 0.58 15.56 5.42
CA LEU A 153 -0.63 16.15 6.00
C LEU A 153 -0.48 17.66 6.16
N GLU A 154 0.70 18.12 6.60
CA GLU A 154 0.99 19.54 6.76
C GLU A 154 0.94 20.26 5.40
N SER A 155 1.58 19.71 4.39
CA SER A 155 1.53 20.28 3.02
C SER A 155 0.11 20.31 2.46
N ALA A 156 -0.68 19.25 2.67
CA ALA A 156 -2.07 19.18 2.23
C ALA A 156 -2.96 20.20 2.98
N ALA A 157 -2.77 20.34 4.30
CA ALA A 157 -3.51 21.28 5.12
C ALA A 157 -3.22 22.75 4.75
N HIS A 158 -1.96 23.10 4.51
CA HIS A 158 -1.58 24.45 4.09
C HIS A 158 -2.05 24.80 2.68
N ALA A 159 -2.16 23.80 1.78
CA ALA A 159 -2.63 24.00 0.41
C ALA A 159 -4.17 24.10 0.29
N SER A 160 -4.92 23.73 1.30
CA SER A 160 -6.38 23.58 1.21
C SER A 160 -7.14 24.23 2.36
N ARG A 161 -8.42 24.53 2.08
CA ARG A 161 -9.34 24.99 3.12
C ARG A 161 -9.82 23.85 4.03
N GLN A 162 -9.87 22.64 3.46
CA GLN A 162 -10.30 21.44 4.16
C GLN A 162 -9.34 20.29 3.85
N CYS A 163 -8.62 19.83 4.86
CA CYS A 163 -7.77 18.64 4.80
C CYS A 163 -8.45 17.49 5.53
N THR A 164 -8.62 16.37 4.86
CA THR A 164 -9.12 15.12 5.46
C THR A 164 -8.09 14.03 5.28
N ALA A 165 -7.76 13.32 6.35
CA ALA A 165 -6.89 12.15 6.32
C ALA A 165 -7.66 10.90 6.69
N ILE A 166 -7.39 9.78 6.01
CA ILE A 166 -7.91 8.46 6.35
C ILE A 166 -6.73 7.58 6.71
N ALA A 167 -6.63 7.21 7.97
CA ALA A 167 -5.55 6.38 8.52
C ALA A 167 -5.98 4.91 8.61
N HIS A 168 -5.08 3.98 8.29
CA HIS A 168 -5.35 2.53 8.26
C HIS A 168 -5.64 1.94 9.64
N SER A 169 -5.12 2.53 10.71
CA SER A 169 -5.27 2.03 12.07
C SER A 169 -5.66 3.14 13.05
N GLY A 170 -6.17 2.73 14.21
CA GLY A 170 -6.48 3.68 15.30
C GLY A 170 -5.23 4.39 15.82
N ARG A 171 -4.10 3.70 15.86
CA ARG A 171 -2.80 4.25 16.28
C ARG A 171 -2.28 5.28 15.28
N ALA A 172 -2.36 4.97 13.97
CA ALA A 172 -2.01 5.92 12.92
C ALA A 172 -2.86 7.17 12.98
N ALA A 173 -4.16 7.03 13.18
CA ALA A 173 -5.07 8.15 13.35
C ALA A 173 -4.71 9.01 14.58
N GLN A 174 -4.32 8.38 15.69
CA GLN A 174 -3.88 9.09 16.90
C GLN A 174 -2.55 9.83 16.66
N SER A 175 -1.58 9.18 16.03
CA SER A 175 -0.29 9.79 15.67
C SER A 175 -0.46 10.98 14.72
N ALA A 176 -1.32 10.86 13.72
CA ALA A 176 -1.63 11.95 12.78
C ALA A 176 -2.27 13.16 13.49
N ARG A 177 -3.21 12.92 14.41
CA ARG A 177 -3.82 14.01 15.21
C ARG A 177 -2.78 14.69 16.09
N ALA A 178 -1.97 13.92 16.81
CA ALA A 178 -0.92 14.48 17.66
C ALA A 178 0.14 15.26 16.86
N PHE A 179 0.43 14.84 15.63
CA PHE A 179 1.32 15.57 14.73
C PHE A 179 0.69 16.91 14.31
N ALA A 180 -0.59 16.89 13.87
CA ALA A 180 -1.30 18.10 13.46
C ALA A 180 -1.41 19.12 14.62
N GLU A 181 -1.71 18.66 15.84
CA GLU A 181 -1.76 19.49 17.04
C GLU A 181 -0.40 20.13 17.35
N ARG A 182 0.69 19.33 17.33
CA ARG A 182 2.05 19.87 17.59
C ARG A 182 2.50 20.90 16.55
N ARG A 183 2.08 20.72 15.28
CA ARG A 183 2.44 21.61 14.16
C ARG A 183 1.45 22.76 13.97
N GLY A 184 0.32 22.74 14.67
CA GLY A 184 -0.66 23.85 14.69
C GLY A 184 -1.49 23.97 13.42
N PHE A 185 -1.76 22.87 12.70
CA PHE A 185 -2.64 22.91 11.53
C PHE A 185 -3.90 22.06 11.69
N ALA A 186 -4.97 22.43 10.99
CA ALA A 186 -6.25 21.73 11.04
C ALA A 186 -6.28 20.58 10.01
N CYS A 187 -6.54 19.37 10.48
CA CYS A 187 -6.78 18.19 9.64
C CYS A 187 -7.84 17.29 10.28
N ARG A 188 -8.85 16.91 9.51
CA ARG A 188 -9.87 15.95 9.94
C ARG A 188 -9.33 14.54 9.77
N VAL A 189 -8.97 13.85 10.84
CA VAL A 189 -8.41 12.50 10.78
C VAL A 189 -9.48 11.46 11.07
N LEU A 190 -9.74 10.59 10.10
CA LEU A 190 -10.65 9.46 10.15
C LEU A 190 -9.86 8.15 10.24
N ARG A 191 -10.44 7.15 10.88
CA ARG A 191 -9.93 5.77 10.80
C ARG A 191 -10.65 5.05 9.65
N ALA A 192 -9.88 4.33 8.81
CA ALA A 192 -10.43 3.48 7.77
C ALA A 192 -11.34 2.40 8.34
N THR A 193 -12.43 2.11 7.64
CA THR A 193 -13.38 1.03 8.02
C THR A 193 -12.81 -0.33 7.68
N THR A 194 -12.03 -0.41 6.59
CA THR A 194 -11.35 -1.63 6.14
C THR A 194 -9.87 -1.30 5.95
N PRO A 195 -8.95 -2.06 6.57
CA PRO A 195 -7.53 -1.92 6.30
C PRO A 195 -7.21 -2.12 4.82
N ASP A 196 -6.21 -1.41 4.32
CA ASP A 196 -5.64 -1.55 2.98
C ASP A 196 -6.58 -1.29 1.79
N VAL A 197 -7.82 -0.84 2.03
CA VAL A 197 -8.77 -0.50 0.98
C VAL A 197 -9.45 0.83 1.28
N LEU A 198 -9.36 1.77 0.35
CA LEU A 198 -10.17 2.98 0.39
C LEU A 198 -11.62 2.59 0.04
N SER A 199 -12.49 2.46 1.05
CA SER A 199 -13.86 2.01 0.87
C SER A 199 -14.82 3.15 0.53
N ASP A 200 -15.95 2.84 -0.14
CA ASP A 200 -16.99 3.83 -0.41
C ASP A 200 -17.54 4.45 0.89
N ALA A 201 -17.62 3.67 1.97
CA ALA A 201 -18.02 4.18 3.28
C ALA A 201 -17.02 5.20 3.85
N ASP A 202 -15.72 5.00 3.64
CA ASP A 202 -14.69 5.95 4.07
C ASP A 202 -14.75 7.23 3.25
N LEU A 203 -14.96 7.11 1.94
CA LEU A 203 -15.12 8.26 1.03
C LEU A 203 -16.35 9.08 1.39
N ALA A 204 -17.49 8.44 1.62
CA ALA A 204 -18.71 9.13 2.06
C ALA A 204 -18.51 9.89 3.38
N ARG A 205 -17.73 9.31 4.31
CA ARG A 205 -17.39 9.99 5.58
C ARG A 205 -16.39 11.13 5.39
N ALA A 206 -15.49 11.03 4.41
CA ALA A 206 -14.49 12.06 4.13
C ALA A 206 -15.11 13.31 3.49
N GLY A 207 -16.21 13.14 2.76
CA GLY A 207 -16.83 14.18 1.94
C GLY A 207 -16.24 14.20 0.53
N GLU A 208 -17.02 14.51 -0.45
CA GLU A 208 -16.63 14.56 -1.88
C GLU A 208 -17.18 15.86 -2.50
N PRO A 209 -16.58 16.34 -3.62
CA PRO A 209 -15.35 15.92 -4.32
C PRO A 209 -14.09 16.61 -3.78
N PHE A 210 -12.90 16.08 -4.18
CA PHE A 210 -11.60 16.61 -3.79
C PHE A 210 -10.84 17.22 -4.98
N ASP A 211 -10.16 18.34 -4.73
CA ASP A 211 -9.26 18.97 -5.71
C ASP A 211 -7.91 18.25 -5.78
N ALA A 212 -7.51 17.57 -4.71
CA ALA A 212 -6.37 16.68 -4.72
C ALA A 212 -6.60 15.47 -3.81
N VAL A 213 -6.06 14.33 -4.24
CA VAL A 213 -5.97 13.10 -3.44
C VAL A 213 -4.51 12.67 -3.38
N LEU A 214 -3.99 12.43 -2.19
CA LEU A 214 -2.66 11.91 -1.93
C LEU A 214 -2.79 10.47 -1.44
N LEU A 215 -2.22 9.51 -2.17
CA LEU A 215 -2.13 8.12 -1.74
C LEU A 215 -0.78 7.90 -1.06
N ASP A 216 -0.75 8.08 0.25
CA ASP A 216 0.41 7.88 1.12
C ASP A 216 0.40 6.46 1.70
N THR A 217 0.41 5.48 0.80
CA THR A 217 0.38 4.06 1.15
C THR A 217 1.02 3.25 0.04
N PHE A 218 1.68 2.17 0.45
CA PHE A 218 2.37 1.25 -0.47
C PHE A 218 1.53 -0.01 -0.67
N ALA A 219 0.43 0.13 -1.39
CA ALA A 219 -0.39 -1.00 -1.79
C ALA A 219 0.18 -1.71 -3.03
N SER A 220 -0.08 -3.00 -3.19
CA SER A 220 0.40 -3.78 -4.33
C SER A 220 -0.74 -4.53 -5.04
N GLY A 221 -0.51 -4.87 -6.30
CA GLY A 221 -1.41 -5.72 -7.08
C GLY A 221 -2.82 -5.11 -7.28
N ASP A 222 -3.84 -5.95 -7.11
CA ASP A 222 -5.25 -5.58 -7.34
C ASP A 222 -5.77 -4.53 -6.35
N THR A 223 -5.22 -4.49 -5.14
CA THR A 223 -5.55 -3.47 -4.14
C THR A 223 -5.17 -2.09 -4.63
N PHE A 224 -3.96 -1.94 -5.18
CA PHE A 224 -3.49 -0.67 -5.73
C PHE A 224 -4.35 -0.21 -6.91
N ALA A 225 -4.70 -1.11 -7.85
CA ALA A 225 -5.57 -0.78 -8.97
C ALA A 225 -6.96 -0.28 -8.50
N ARG A 226 -7.55 -0.93 -7.51
CA ARG A 226 -8.82 -0.50 -6.90
C ARG A 226 -8.71 0.87 -6.23
N MET A 227 -7.62 1.14 -5.52
CA MET A 227 -7.39 2.43 -4.89
C MET A 227 -7.29 3.56 -5.91
N LEU A 228 -6.62 3.34 -7.04
CA LEU A 228 -6.56 4.31 -8.14
C LEU A 228 -7.95 4.61 -8.70
N GLN A 229 -8.79 3.58 -8.90
CA GLN A 229 -10.17 3.75 -9.37
C GLN A 229 -11.02 4.54 -8.36
N GLN A 230 -10.91 4.24 -7.07
CA GLN A 230 -11.62 4.97 -6.01
C GLN A 230 -11.16 6.43 -5.93
N ALA A 231 -9.85 6.66 -5.95
CA ALA A 231 -9.31 8.02 -5.97
C ALA A 231 -9.80 8.82 -7.19
N ARG A 232 -9.88 8.17 -8.37
CA ARG A 232 -10.41 8.79 -9.59
C ARG A 232 -11.86 9.25 -9.44
N ARG A 233 -12.69 8.45 -8.77
CA ARG A 233 -14.14 8.75 -8.60
C ARG A 233 -14.39 9.99 -7.76
N VAL A 234 -13.53 10.25 -6.75
CA VAL A 234 -13.72 11.34 -5.80
C VAL A 234 -12.97 12.62 -6.18
N LEU A 235 -12.16 12.57 -7.24
CA LEU A 235 -11.50 13.76 -7.77
C LEU A 235 -12.46 14.65 -8.55
N THR A 236 -12.33 15.96 -8.35
CA THR A 236 -12.94 16.94 -9.26
C THR A 236 -12.42 16.76 -10.70
N PRO A 237 -13.13 17.25 -11.74
CA PRO A 237 -12.65 17.15 -13.12
C PRO A 237 -11.23 17.69 -13.35
N ASN A 238 -10.84 18.72 -12.62
CA ASN A 238 -9.51 19.35 -12.66
C ASN A 238 -8.61 18.90 -11.49
N GLY A 239 -9.06 17.94 -10.71
CA GLY A 239 -8.34 17.44 -9.54
C GLY A 239 -7.08 16.67 -9.90
N ARG A 240 -6.17 16.54 -8.95
CA ARG A 240 -4.91 15.83 -9.11
C ARG A 240 -4.77 14.70 -8.10
N LEU A 241 -4.29 13.57 -8.61
CA LEU A 241 -3.89 12.43 -7.80
C LEU A 241 -2.38 12.41 -7.64
N TRP A 242 -1.93 12.34 -6.40
CA TRP A 242 -0.55 12.08 -6.04
C TRP A 242 -0.41 10.66 -5.57
N VAL A 243 0.53 9.92 -6.12
CA VAL A 243 0.84 8.54 -5.76
C VAL A 243 2.31 8.44 -5.42
N PHE A 244 2.62 7.83 -4.29
CA PHE A 244 3.99 7.57 -3.85
C PHE A 244 4.22 6.06 -3.86
N GLU A 245 5.08 5.59 -4.75
CA GLU A 245 5.37 4.17 -4.93
C GLU A 245 6.85 3.91 -4.66
N ARG A 246 7.18 2.88 -3.87
CA ARG A 246 8.57 2.49 -3.65
C ARG A 246 9.16 1.84 -4.88
N TYR A 247 10.33 2.29 -5.30
CA TYR A 247 11.02 1.77 -6.48
C TYR A 247 11.33 0.27 -6.37
N GLU A 248 11.65 -0.21 -5.17
CA GLU A 248 11.91 -1.62 -4.91
C GLU A 248 10.69 -2.54 -5.09
N SER A 249 9.48 -2.02 -4.91
CA SER A 249 8.25 -2.77 -5.21
C SER A 249 8.10 -3.03 -6.70
N LEU A 250 8.80 -2.27 -7.51
CA LEU A 250 8.76 -2.29 -8.95
C LEU A 250 9.88 -3.15 -9.57
N GLU A 251 11.06 -3.26 -8.93
CA GLU A 251 12.21 -4.02 -9.46
C GLU A 251 12.15 -5.53 -9.24
N ARG A 252 11.32 -6.03 -8.32
CA ARG A 252 11.38 -7.42 -7.86
C ARG A 252 10.70 -8.46 -8.75
N SER A 253 10.27 -8.10 -9.93
CA SER A 253 9.89 -9.09 -10.97
C SER A 253 11.12 -9.57 -11.76
N ARG A 254 12.23 -9.89 -11.09
CA ARG A 254 13.52 -10.19 -11.72
C ARG A 254 13.60 -11.48 -12.53
N GLU A 255 12.55 -12.32 -12.62
CA GLU A 255 12.63 -13.55 -13.45
C GLU A 255 11.91 -13.47 -14.79
N ARG A 256 11.13 -12.44 -15.05
CA ARG A 256 10.71 -11.97 -16.39
C ARG A 256 10.38 -10.50 -16.28
N ILE A 257 11.27 -9.64 -16.77
CA ILE A 257 10.92 -8.23 -17.02
C ILE A 257 9.87 -8.23 -18.13
N VAL A 258 8.62 -8.42 -17.75
CA VAL A 258 7.49 -8.32 -18.68
C VAL A 258 7.14 -6.85 -18.90
N GLU A 259 7.45 -5.96 -17.91
CA GLU A 259 7.10 -4.54 -18.01
C GLU A 259 8.00 -3.69 -17.08
N HIS A 260 8.53 -2.59 -17.63
CA HIS A 260 9.29 -1.64 -16.84
C HIS A 260 8.38 -0.97 -15.78
N PRO A 261 8.87 -0.74 -14.53
CA PRO A 261 8.06 -0.16 -13.44
C PRO A 261 7.27 1.09 -13.80
N LEU A 262 7.91 2.01 -14.51
CA LEU A 262 7.26 3.25 -14.97
C LEU A 262 6.14 2.98 -15.99
N ALA A 263 6.32 2.00 -16.87
CA ALA A 263 5.31 1.59 -17.83
C ALA A 263 4.11 0.95 -17.11
N ARG A 264 4.39 0.09 -16.13
CA ARG A 264 3.36 -0.51 -15.26
C ARG A 264 2.52 0.55 -14.54
N LEU A 265 3.17 1.52 -13.89
CA LEU A 265 2.45 2.59 -13.19
C LEU A 265 1.59 3.41 -14.16
N ARG A 266 2.14 3.79 -15.31
CA ARG A 266 1.37 4.51 -16.36
C ARG A 266 0.19 3.70 -16.86
N ARG A 267 0.37 2.40 -17.08
CA ARG A 267 -0.72 1.49 -17.50
C ARG A 267 -1.82 1.38 -16.45
N LEU A 268 -1.45 1.23 -15.17
CA LEU A 268 -2.42 1.17 -14.07
C LEU A 268 -3.19 2.48 -13.90
N LEU A 269 -2.51 3.62 -14.00
CA LEU A 269 -3.16 4.93 -14.01
C LEU A 269 -4.12 5.05 -15.20
N GLY A 270 -3.69 4.68 -16.41
CA GLY A 270 -4.53 4.68 -17.61
C GLY A 270 -5.76 3.78 -17.49
N ALA A 271 -5.60 2.57 -16.93
CA ALA A 271 -6.72 1.65 -16.67
C ALA A 271 -7.72 2.21 -15.64
N ALA A 272 -7.28 3.09 -14.74
CA ALA A 272 -8.15 3.81 -13.81
C ALA A 272 -8.75 5.11 -14.40
N GLY A 273 -8.54 5.41 -15.69
CA GLY A 273 -9.01 6.65 -16.33
C GLY A 273 -8.24 7.90 -15.89
N LEU A 274 -6.94 7.72 -15.55
CA LEU A 274 -6.03 8.78 -15.12
C LEU A 274 -4.91 8.94 -16.14
N SER A 275 -4.54 10.18 -16.44
CA SER A 275 -3.39 10.55 -17.26
C SER A 275 -2.25 10.99 -16.37
N CYS A 276 -1.08 10.37 -16.52
CA CYS A 276 0.12 10.73 -15.77
C CYS A 276 0.71 12.03 -16.31
N GLU A 277 0.78 13.08 -15.49
CA GLU A 277 1.37 14.38 -15.84
C GLU A 277 2.87 14.42 -15.55
N ARG A 278 3.28 13.88 -14.41
CA ARG A 278 4.66 13.94 -13.94
C ARG A 278 5.05 12.69 -13.17
N LEU A 279 6.30 12.30 -13.34
CA LEU A 279 6.95 11.26 -12.54
C LEU A 279 8.27 11.86 -12.02
N SER A 280 8.45 11.85 -10.73
CA SER A 280 9.63 12.40 -10.05
C SER A 280 10.22 11.35 -9.12
N PRO A 281 11.46 10.91 -9.33
CA PRO A 281 12.15 10.09 -8.34
C PRO A 281 12.47 10.94 -7.12
N VAL A 282 12.30 10.39 -5.94
CA VAL A 282 12.67 10.97 -4.65
C VAL A 282 13.54 9.97 -3.92
N GLU A 283 14.73 10.39 -3.54
CA GLU A 283 15.68 9.57 -2.80
C GLU A 283 16.04 10.28 -1.50
N ALA A 284 15.77 9.62 -0.38
CA ALA A 284 16.16 10.07 0.94
C ALA A 284 16.24 8.88 1.91
N ASP A 285 17.13 8.96 2.90
CA ASP A 285 17.34 7.93 3.94
C ASP A 285 17.62 6.51 3.38
N GLY A 286 18.17 6.42 2.14
CA GLY A 286 18.42 5.15 1.45
C GLY A 286 17.15 4.49 0.91
N GLU A 287 16.02 5.18 0.93
CA GLU A 287 14.78 4.78 0.26
C GLU A 287 14.63 5.52 -1.07
N HIS A 288 14.12 4.79 -2.06
CA HIS A 288 13.83 5.31 -3.40
C HIS A 288 12.31 5.26 -3.62
N VAL A 289 11.68 6.41 -3.76
CA VAL A 289 10.24 6.55 -3.99
C VAL A 289 10.01 7.22 -5.34
N LEU A 290 9.07 6.71 -6.10
CA LEU A 290 8.58 7.35 -7.30
C LEU A 290 7.29 8.11 -6.98
N ALA A 291 7.34 9.43 -7.05
CA ALA A 291 6.18 10.29 -6.93
C ALA A 291 5.54 10.49 -8.31
N ALA A 292 4.31 10.07 -8.46
CA ALA A 292 3.52 10.27 -9.68
C ALA A 292 2.42 11.29 -9.44
N VAL A 293 2.25 12.20 -10.40
CA VAL A 293 1.11 13.13 -10.45
C VAL A 293 0.26 12.76 -11.64
N ALA A 294 -1.02 12.56 -11.41
CA ALA A 294 -1.97 12.20 -12.45
C ALA A 294 -3.25 13.05 -12.32
N ARG A 295 -3.96 13.20 -13.43
CA ARG A 295 -5.29 13.85 -13.48
C ARG A 295 -6.30 12.94 -14.14
N PRO A 296 -7.61 13.21 -13.95
CA PRO A 296 -8.64 12.59 -14.75
C PRO A 296 -8.33 12.71 -16.23
N ALA A 297 -8.32 11.59 -16.96
CA ALA A 297 -8.19 11.65 -18.40
C ALA A 297 -9.40 12.38 -18.98
N THR A 298 -9.17 13.43 -19.77
CA THR A 298 -10.24 14.04 -20.57
C THR A 298 -10.70 13.02 -21.59
N ALA A 299 -12.02 12.74 -21.65
CA ALA A 299 -12.56 11.95 -22.73
C ALA A 299 -12.14 12.59 -24.06
N ALA A 300 -11.52 11.81 -24.94
CA ALA A 300 -11.17 12.30 -26.27
C ALA A 300 -12.49 12.78 -26.95
N PRO A 301 -12.55 14.00 -27.48
CA PRO A 301 -13.71 14.42 -28.25
C PRO A 301 -13.72 13.63 -29.55
N GLY A 302 -14.65 12.71 -29.71
CA GLY A 302 -14.93 12.12 -31.02
C GLY A 302 -14.97 10.60 -31.09
N GLN A 303 -16.03 10.00 -30.62
CA GLN A 303 -16.73 8.93 -31.34
C GLN A 303 -18.24 9.15 -31.16
N LEU A 304 -18.77 10.17 -31.83
CA LEU A 304 -20.15 10.18 -32.18
C LEU A 304 -20.35 9.06 -33.24
N SER A 305 -20.96 7.99 -32.78
CA SER A 305 -21.45 6.93 -33.63
C SER A 305 -22.40 7.55 -34.70
N GLY A 306 -21.88 7.71 -35.91
CA GLY A 306 -22.68 7.96 -37.07
C GLY A 306 -23.58 6.77 -37.38
N THR A 307 -24.79 6.75 -36.85
CA THR A 307 -25.86 5.95 -37.40
C THR A 307 -26.33 6.64 -38.70
N ALA A 308 -25.66 6.31 -39.79
CA ALA A 308 -26.21 6.62 -41.14
C ALA A 308 -27.43 5.74 -41.34
N GLY A 309 -28.61 6.37 -41.29
CA GLY A 309 -29.84 5.76 -41.68
C GLY A 309 -29.83 5.40 -43.16
N VAL A 310 -29.99 4.13 -43.44
CA VAL A 310 -30.45 3.67 -44.75
C VAL A 310 -31.96 3.76 -44.73
N ARG A 311 -32.51 4.59 -45.58
CA ARG A 311 -33.94 4.55 -46.04
C ARG A 311 -33.98 4.10 -47.50
N PRO A 312 -35.13 3.62 -47.92
CA PRO A 312 -35.40 2.36 -48.59
C PRO A 312 -35.05 2.34 -50.06
#